data_2b7ae78d893dd6807bcc6a289b5aeeb5
#
_entry.id   2b7ae78d893dd6807bcc6a289b5aeeb5
#
_cell.length_a   1.000
_cell.length_b   1.000
_cell.length_c   1.000
_cell.angle_alpha   90.00
_cell.angle_beta   90.00
_cell.angle_gamma   90.00
#
_symmetry.space_group_name_H-M   'P 1'
#
loop_
_entity.id
_entity.type
_entity.pdbx_description
1 polymer ?
#
loop_
_entity_poly.entity_id
_entity_poly.type
_entity_poly.pdbx_seq_one_letter_code
_entity_poly.pdbx_strand_id
1 'polypeptide(L)'
;MPGRNHLQLITERLPFAIDDSEAVNALYATYVSKPTPERKQFVEMWTYGYIYNYMAAKYTGGSIRNVSDMEELISTVYTKVQSSRSTIKNPNKYAHWVSVVAKNTFINYVNRSRVETTSIHDPEQPTLQQVGAVKEIDEQVGLLRSILKAAIQRLPPYLRKVAYLHYFEGCTFKEIAERIDKKVPVVRVYKSRALKALREDARLRDVLESP
;
A
#
# COMPACT_ATOMS: atom_id res chain seq x y z
N MET A 1 -15.30 -8.36 -31.23
CA MET A 1 -14.07 -8.79 -30.54
C MET A 1 -14.17 -8.29 -29.13
N PRO A 2 -14.32 -9.12 -28.07
CA PRO A 2 -14.30 -8.63 -26.68
C PRO A 2 -12.89 -8.07 -26.42
N GLY A 3 -12.82 -6.85 -25.87
CA GLY A 3 -11.59 -6.10 -25.67
C GLY A 3 -10.57 -6.90 -24.87
N ARG A 4 -9.39 -7.12 -25.45
CA ARG A 4 -8.24 -7.66 -24.73
C ARG A 4 -8.00 -6.80 -23.50
N ASN A 5 -8.00 -7.43 -22.35
CA ASN A 5 -7.79 -6.75 -21.09
C ASN A 5 -6.41 -6.06 -21.15
N HIS A 6 -6.33 -4.78 -20.81
CA HIS A 6 -5.10 -3.97 -20.91
C HIS A 6 -3.89 -4.66 -20.25
N LEU A 7 -4.16 -5.45 -19.22
CA LEU A 7 -3.18 -6.28 -18.53
C LEU A 7 -2.61 -7.40 -19.41
N GLN A 8 -3.44 -8.04 -20.25
CA GLN A 8 -2.97 -9.09 -21.14
C GLN A 8 -1.97 -8.56 -22.18
N LEU A 9 -2.21 -7.35 -22.70
CA LEU A 9 -1.30 -6.70 -23.65
C LEU A 9 0.06 -6.37 -23.02
N ILE A 10 0.10 -6.09 -21.71
CA ILE A 10 1.34 -5.82 -20.98
C ILE A 10 2.07 -7.12 -20.67
N THR A 11 1.37 -8.13 -20.17
CA THR A 11 1.97 -9.42 -19.78
C THR A 11 2.52 -10.19 -20.98
N GLU A 12 1.87 -10.11 -22.14
CA GLU A 12 2.33 -10.75 -23.39
C GLU A 12 3.64 -10.14 -23.94
N ARG A 13 3.96 -8.90 -23.56
CA ARG A 13 5.17 -8.18 -24.02
C ARG A 13 6.33 -8.24 -23.04
N LEU A 14 6.08 -8.65 -21.80
CA LEU A 14 7.16 -8.83 -20.83
C LEU A 14 7.91 -10.14 -21.10
N PRO A 15 9.25 -10.16 -21.00
CA PRO A 15 10.04 -11.38 -21.18
C PRO A 15 9.95 -12.35 -19.98
N PHE A 16 9.16 -12.04 -18.96
CA PHE A 16 8.96 -12.83 -17.74
C PHE A 16 7.57 -12.59 -17.15
N ALA A 17 7.14 -13.46 -16.24
CA ALA A 17 5.84 -13.33 -15.58
C ALA A 17 5.79 -12.07 -14.68
N ILE A 18 4.61 -11.45 -14.60
CA ILE A 18 4.43 -10.18 -13.88
C ILE A 18 4.67 -10.32 -12.36
N ASP A 19 4.51 -11.51 -11.81
CA ASP A 19 4.74 -11.87 -10.41
C ASP A 19 6.18 -12.35 -10.13
N ASP A 20 7.01 -12.48 -11.17
CA ASP A 20 8.42 -12.83 -11.02
C ASP A 20 9.23 -11.61 -10.51
N SER A 21 9.29 -11.51 -9.18
CA SER A 21 10.01 -10.44 -8.51
C SER A 21 11.52 -10.50 -8.68
N GLU A 22 12.09 -11.70 -8.92
CA GLU A 22 13.53 -11.86 -9.12
C GLU A 22 13.93 -11.36 -10.50
N ALA A 23 13.18 -11.74 -11.54
CA ALA A 23 13.43 -11.29 -12.90
C ALA A 23 13.34 -9.77 -13.04
N VAL A 24 12.31 -9.13 -12.46
CA VAL A 24 12.22 -7.65 -12.52
C VAL A 24 13.29 -6.96 -11.69
N ASN A 25 13.71 -7.51 -10.57
CA ASN A 25 14.82 -6.96 -9.78
C ASN A 25 16.13 -7.03 -10.57
N ALA A 26 16.42 -8.13 -11.24
CA ALA A 26 17.58 -8.29 -12.12
C ALA A 26 17.53 -7.34 -13.31
N LEU A 27 16.37 -7.21 -13.96
CA LEU A 27 16.13 -6.24 -15.02
C LEU A 27 16.42 -4.81 -14.55
N TYR A 28 15.87 -4.42 -13.40
CA TYR A 28 16.05 -3.08 -12.86
C TYR A 28 17.51 -2.79 -12.48
N ALA A 29 18.20 -3.75 -11.84
CA ALA A 29 19.62 -3.63 -11.51
C ALA A 29 20.46 -3.46 -12.78
N THR A 30 20.14 -4.20 -13.84
CA THR A 30 20.81 -4.08 -15.13
C THR A 30 20.49 -2.74 -15.82
N TYR A 31 19.24 -2.27 -15.72
CA TYR A 31 18.85 -0.96 -16.24
C TYR A 31 19.59 0.18 -15.55
N VAL A 32 19.76 0.13 -14.22
CA VAL A 32 20.51 1.16 -13.48
C VAL A 32 21.99 1.18 -13.87
N SER A 33 22.61 0.01 -14.06
CA SER A 33 24.03 -0.09 -14.40
C SER A 33 24.33 0.20 -15.88
N LYS A 34 23.43 -0.19 -16.78
CA LYS A 34 23.55 -0.04 -18.23
C LYS A 34 22.19 0.35 -18.82
N PRO A 35 21.81 1.62 -18.76
CA PRO A 35 20.51 2.08 -19.24
C PRO A 35 20.40 1.94 -20.76
N THR A 36 19.34 1.29 -21.23
CA THR A 36 18.94 1.24 -22.64
C THR A 36 17.46 1.58 -22.76
N PRO A 37 16.99 2.10 -23.90
CA PRO A 37 15.57 2.38 -24.12
C PRO A 37 14.69 1.16 -23.91
N GLU A 38 15.12 -0.01 -24.36
CA GLU A 38 14.41 -1.28 -24.23
C GLU A 38 14.27 -1.70 -22.77
N ARG A 39 15.36 -1.67 -21.99
CA ARG A 39 15.30 -1.98 -20.54
C ARG A 39 14.40 -1.02 -19.78
N LYS A 40 14.49 0.28 -20.11
CA LYS A 40 13.60 1.29 -19.57
C LYS A 40 12.15 0.93 -19.83
N GLN A 41 11.82 0.57 -21.08
CA GLN A 41 10.49 0.19 -21.49
C GLN A 41 9.96 -1.01 -20.69
N PHE A 42 10.75 -2.08 -20.54
CA PHE A 42 10.33 -3.25 -19.75
C PHE A 42 10.14 -2.92 -18.26
N VAL A 43 11.01 -2.10 -17.67
CA VAL A 43 10.84 -1.64 -16.28
C VAL A 43 9.54 -0.84 -16.14
N GLU A 44 9.24 0.06 -17.06
CA GLU A 44 8.01 0.87 -17.03
C GLU A 44 6.76 0.02 -17.27
N MET A 45 6.80 -0.91 -18.21
CA MET A 45 5.72 -1.86 -18.48
C MET A 45 5.41 -2.72 -17.27
N TRP A 46 6.43 -3.33 -16.66
CA TRP A 46 6.24 -4.12 -15.44
C TRP A 46 5.68 -3.26 -14.30
N THR A 47 6.24 -2.06 -14.10
CA THR A 47 5.80 -1.15 -13.04
C THR A 47 4.32 -0.80 -13.18
N TYR A 48 3.89 -0.40 -14.38
CA TYR A 48 2.51 -0.07 -14.64
C TYR A 48 1.59 -1.29 -14.50
N GLY A 49 1.97 -2.43 -15.08
CA GLY A 49 1.22 -3.67 -15.00
C GLY A 49 1.04 -4.16 -13.56
N TYR A 50 2.09 -4.10 -12.75
CA TYR A 50 2.02 -4.45 -11.33
C TYR A 50 1.06 -3.53 -10.55
N ILE A 51 1.19 -2.22 -10.74
CA ILE A 51 0.33 -1.22 -10.07
C ILE A 51 -1.14 -1.44 -10.48
N TYR A 52 -1.39 -1.61 -11.78
CA TYR A 52 -2.73 -1.86 -12.31
C TYR A 52 -3.34 -3.12 -11.69
N ASN A 53 -2.61 -4.24 -11.71
CA ASN A 53 -3.07 -5.51 -11.16
C ASN A 53 -3.39 -5.40 -9.66
N TYR A 54 -2.52 -4.72 -8.91
CA TYR A 54 -2.73 -4.48 -7.48
C TYR A 54 -3.99 -3.66 -7.21
N MET A 55 -4.19 -2.55 -7.93
CA MET A 55 -5.36 -1.69 -7.74
C MET A 55 -6.66 -2.32 -8.26
N ALA A 56 -6.60 -3.04 -9.39
CA ALA A 56 -7.74 -3.79 -9.92
C ALA A 56 -8.22 -4.87 -8.94
N ALA A 57 -7.30 -5.59 -8.29
CA ALA A 57 -7.64 -6.55 -7.24
C ALA A 57 -8.31 -5.87 -6.02
N LYS A 58 -7.91 -4.63 -5.67
CA LYS A 58 -8.56 -3.86 -4.60
C LYS A 58 -9.93 -3.33 -5.01
N TYR A 59 -10.10 -2.97 -6.28
CA TYR A 59 -11.38 -2.56 -6.84
C TYR A 59 -12.38 -3.72 -6.90
N THR A 60 -11.97 -4.87 -7.45
CA THR A 60 -12.82 -6.07 -7.51
C THR A 60 -13.17 -6.63 -6.13
N GLY A 61 -12.28 -6.45 -5.14
CA GLY A 61 -12.53 -6.75 -3.73
C GLY A 61 -13.33 -5.69 -2.98
N GLY A 62 -13.91 -4.70 -3.66
CA GLY A 62 -14.78 -3.68 -3.06
C GLY A 62 -14.08 -2.65 -2.14
N SER A 63 -12.73 -2.66 -2.10
CA SER A 63 -11.96 -1.74 -1.25
C SER A 63 -11.71 -0.38 -1.91
N ILE A 64 -11.94 -0.27 -3.21
CA ILE A 64 -11.95 0.99 -3.99
C ILE A 64 -13.38 1.18 -4.50
N ARG A 65 -13.95 2.37 -4.32
CA ARG A 65 -15.37 2.64 -4.54
C ARG A 65 -15.81 2.56 -6.01
N ASN A 66 -15.02 3.11 -6.90
CA ASN A 66 -15.36 3.22 -8.32
C ASN A 66 -14.11 3.15 -9.21
N VAL A 67 -14.32 3.05 -10.52
CA VAL A 67 -13.25 2.95 -11.52
C VAL A 67 -12.41 4.22 -11.56
N SER A 68 -13.02 5.40 -11.39
CA SER A 68 -12.30 6.69 -11.41
C SER A 68 -11.28 6.78 -10.28
N ASP A 69 -11.66 6.37 -9.07
CA ASP A 69 -10.73 6.31 -7.92
C ASP A 69 -9.58 5.32 -8.17
N MET A 70 -9.88 4.18 -8.83
CA MET A 70 -8.86 3.21 -9.20
C MET A 70 -7.85 3.80 -10.19
N GLU A 71 -8.32 4.50 -11.22
CA GLU A 71 -7.48 5.15 -12.23
C GLU A 71 -6.62 6.27 -11.63
N GLU A 72 -7.19 7.08 -10.74
CA GLU A 72 -6.46 8.12 -9.99
C GLU A 72 -5.36 7.50 -9.11
N LEU A 73 -5.67 6.39 -8.43
CA LEU A 73 -4.69 5.68 -7.61
C LEU A 73 -3.55 5.10 -8.44
N ILE A 74 -3.85 4.50 -9.60
CA ILE A 74 -2.85 3.98 -10.54
C ILE A 74 -1.93 5.12 -10.98
N SER A 75 -2.49 6.24 -11.44
CA SER A 75 -1.74 7.42 -11.86
C SER A 75 -0.87 7.98 -10.73
N THR A 76 -1.44 8.12 -9.54
CA THR A 76 -0.75 8.63 -8.34
C THR A 76 0.43 7.74 -7.95
N VAL A 77 0.26 6.42 -7.92
CA VAL A 77 1.35 5.49 -7.59
C VAL A 77 2.43 5.51 -8.66
N TYR A 78 2.03 5.48 -9.93
CA TYR A 78 2.98 5.51 -11.04
C TYR A 78 3.85 6.78 -11.02
N THR A 79 3.24 7.94 -10.83
CA THR A 79 3.95 9.22 -10.70
C THR A 79 4.91 9.23 -9.51
N LYS A 80 4.49 8.70 -8.34
CA LYS A 80 5.36 8.56 -7.18
C LYS A 80 6.55 7.64 -7.43
N VAL A 81 6.32 6.52 -8.11
CA VAL A 81 7.39 5.59 -8.49
C VAL A 81 8.39 6.28 -9.42
N GLN A 82 7.91 6.98 -10.44
CA GLN A 82 8.78 7.70 -11.39
C GLN A 82 9.62 8.79 -10.71
N SER A 83 8.99 9.63 -9.89
CA SER A 83 9.67 10.76 -9.21
C SER A 83 10.66 10.32 -8.11
N SER A 84 10.42 9.14 -7.49
CA SER A 84 11.23 8.67 -6.34
C SER A 84 12.19 7.54 -6.71
N ARG A 85 12.24 7.12 -7.97
CA ARG A 85 13.08 6.00 -8.45
C ARG A 85 14.57 6.18 -8.12
N SER A 86 15.07 7.40 -8.20
CA SER A 86 16.46 7.75 -7.85
C SER A 86 16.82 7.54 -6.36
N THR A 87 15.81 7.39 -5.50
CA THR A 87 16.04 7.19 -4.06
C THR A 87 16.26 5.72 -3.68
N ILE A 88 16.15 4.79 -4.63
CA ILE A 88 16.29 3.36 -4.39
C ILE A 88 17.75 3.02 -4.14
N LYS A 89 18.06 2.64 -2.89
CA LYS A 89 19.43 2.29 -2.47
C LYS A 89 19.88 0.91 -2.96
N ASN A 90 18.95 -0.02 -3.10
CA ASN A 90 19.25 -1.39 -3.53
C ASN A 90 18.38 -1.78 -4.73
N PRO A 91 18.95 -1.75 -5.96
CA PRO A 91 18.25 -2.10 -7.19
C PRO A 91 17.60 -3.49 -7.17
N ASN A 92 18.21 -4.46 -6.47
CA ASN A 92 17.70 -5.82 -6.35
C ASN A 92 16.44 -5.94 -5.46
N LYS A 93 15.93 -4.83 -4.94
CA LYS A 93 14.67 -4.76 -4.16
C LYS A 93 13.62 -3.89 -4.84
N TYR A 94 13.72 -3.70 -6.14
CA TYR A 94 12.82 -2.84 -6.91
C TYR A 94 11.35 -3.25 -6.79
N ALA A 95 11.04 -4.54 -7.01
CA ALA A 95 9.68 -5.07 -6.90
C ALA A 95 9.07 -4.81 -5.51
N HIS A 96 9.83 -5.10 -4.45
CA HIS A 96 9.40 -4.83 -3.10
C HIS A 96 9.18 -3.33 -2.85
N TRP A 97 10.07 -2.48 -3.36
CA TRP A 97 9.93 -1.04 -3.19
C TRP A 97 8.66 -0.50 -3.88
N VAL A 98 8.38 -0.93 -5.13
CA VAL A 98 7.14 -0.57 -5.84
C VAL A 98 5.91 -1.05 -5.07
N SER A 99 5.93 -2.28 -4.55
CA SER A 99 4.83 -2.83 -3.75
C SER A 99 4.54 -1.99 -2.50
N VAL A 100 5.58 -1.51 -1.82
CA VAL A 100 5.43 -0.64 -0.65
C VAL A 100 4.82 0.71 -1.02
N VAL A 101 5.24 1.32 -2.15
CA VAL A 101 4.66 2.58 -2.62
C VAL A 101 3.18 2.42 -2.97
N ALA A 102 2.82 1.35 -3.68
CA ALA A 102 1.44 1.04 -4.04
C ALA A 102 0.58 0.80 -2.79
N LYS A 103 1.04 -0.05 -1.88
CA LYS A 103 0.35 -0.35 -0.63
C LYS A 103 0.14 0.89 0.24
N ASN A 104 1.16 1.72 0.43
CA ASN A 104 1.05 2.93 1.23
C ASN A 104 0.08 3.94 0.62
N THR A 105 0.07 4.08 -0.71
CA THR A 105 -0.86 4.97 -1.40
C THR A 105 -2.30 4.47 -1.25
N PHE A 106 -2.53 3.17 -1.40
CA PHE A 106 -3.84 2.56 -1.17
C PHE A 106 -4.33 2.71 0.29
N ILE A 107 -3.46 2.46 1.29
CA ILE A 107 -3.81 2.65 2.71
C ILE A 107 -4.22 4.11 2.98
N ASN A 108 -3.50 5.07 2.41
CA ASN A 108 -3.84 6.49 2.56
C ASN A 108 -5.20 6.83 1.93
N TYR A 109 -5.53 6.25 0.77
CA TYR A 109 -6.84 6.38 0.15
C TYR A 109 -7.95 5.85 1.07
N VAL A 110 -7.82 4.62 1.56
CA VAL A 110 -8.82 4.00 2.45
C VAL A 110 -9.01 4.83 3.72
N ASN A 111 -7.93 5.36 4.30
CA ASN A 111 -8.01 6.17 5.51
C ASN A 111 -8.72 7.52 5.25
N ARG A 112 -8.49 8.17 4.10
CA ARG A 112 -9.19 9.39 3.71
C ARG A 112 -10.69 9.15 3.48
N SER A 113 -11.03 8.13 2.73
CA SER A 113 -12.41 7.74 2.45
C SER A 113 -13.23 7.50 3.73
N ARG A 114 -12.59 6.94 4.77
CA ARG A 114 -13.25 6.71 6.07
C ARG A 114 -13.48 8.01 6.86
N VAL A 115 -12.56 8.96 6.80
CA VAL A 115 -12.72 10.27 7.45
C VAL A 115 -13.87 11.05 6.82
N GLU A 116 -13.98 11.02 5.50
CA GLU A 116 -15.07 11.66 4.75
C GLU A 116 -16.44 11.04 5.08
N THR A 117 -16.52 9.71 5.21
CA THR A 117 -17.76 9.00 5.53
C THR A 117 -18.22 9.24 6.99
N THR A 118 -17.29 9.54 7.90
CA THR A 118 -17.63 9.85 9.31
C THR A 118 -18.14 11.29 9.50
N SER A 119 -17.91 12.16 8.51
CA SER A 119 -18.29 13.57 8.56
C SER A 119 -19.66 13.89 7.93
N ILE A 120 -20.30 12.93 7.27
CA ILE A 120 -21.64 13.11 6.68
C ILE A 120 -22.55 12.06 7.28
N HIS A 121 -23.32 12.49 8.30
CA HIS A 121 -24.44 11.75 8.83
C HIS A 121 -25.66 12.05 7.94
N ASP A 122 -25.93 11.17 6.98
CA ASP A 122 -27.25 11.07 6.34
C ASP A 122 -27.52 9.59 5.97
N PRO A 123 -28.66 9.01 6.43
CA PRO A 123 -28.94 7.59 6.31
C PRO A 123 -29.76 7.32 5.05
N GLU A 124 -29.15 7.15 3.90
CA GLU A 124 -29.77 6.46 2.78
C GLU A 124 -28.94 5.26 2.33
N GLN A 125 -29.54 4.09 2.54
CA GLN A 125 -29.01 2.76 2.28
C GLN A 125 -28.86 2.50 0.79
N PRO A 126 -27.73 1.95 0.30
CA PRO A 126 -27.73 1.20 -0.94
C PRO A 126 -27.90 -0.30 -0.69
N THR A 127 -28.73 -0.84 -1.48
CA THR A 127 -29.32 -2.15 -1.61
C THR A 127 -28.34 -3.32 -1.45
N LEU A 128 -28.74 -4.25 -0.57
CA LEU A 128 -28.22 -5.59 -0.30
C LEU A 128 -28.28 -6.49 -1.55
N GLN A 129 -27.14 -6.85 -2.15
CA GLN A 129 -27.03 -8.13 -2.90
C GLN A 129 -25.60 -8.60 -3.20
N GLN A 130 -24.57 -8.33 -2.35
CA GLN A 130 -23.26 -9.03 -2.44
C GLN A 130 -22.64 -9.26 -1.05
N VAL A 131 -23.38 -9.83 -0.10
CA VAL A 131 -23.11 -9.72 1.33
C VAL A 131 -22.37 -10.91 1.95
N GLY A 132 -22.14 -12.02 1.24
CA GLY A 132 -21.55 -13.22 1.86
C GLY A 132 -20.04 -13.15 2.08
N ALA A 133 -19.28 -13.04 1.01
CA ALA A 133 -17.80 -13.11 1.07
C ALA A 133 -17.13 -11.82 1.56
N VAL A 134 -17.77 -10.66 1.36
CA VAL A 134 -17.26 -9.36 1.82
C VAL A 134 -17.37 -9.21 3.33
N LYS A 135 -18.38 -9.85 3.95
CA LYS A 135 -18.62 -9.76 5.40
C LYS A 135 -17.56 -10.52 6.21
N GLU A 136 -17.16 -11.71 5.78
CA GLU A 136 -16.09 -12.47 6.46
C GLU A 136 -14.72 -11.79 6.36
N ILE A 137 -14.39 -11.22 5.20
CA ILE A 137 -13.14 -10.47 5.02
C ILE A 137 -13.15 -9.19 5.85
N ASP A 138 -14.29 -8.50 5.95
CA ASP A 138 -14.41 -7.26 6.71
C ASP A 138 -14.38 -7.52 8.24
N GLU A 139 -14.92 -8.64 8.71
CA GLU A 139 -14.84 -9.09 10.09
C GLU A 139 -13.40 -9.49 10.48
N GLN A 140 -12.67 -10.22 9.63
CA GLN A 140 -11.27 -10.57 9.86
C GLN A 140 -10.36 -9.33 9.84
N VAL A 141 -10.55 -8.42 8.88
CA VAL A 141 -9.83 -7.13 8.84
C VAL A 141 -10.18 -6.27 10.04
N GLY A 142 -11.43 -6.27 10.49
CA GLY A 142 -11.88 -5.59 11.69
C GLY A 142 -11.21 -6.13 12.95
N LEU A 143 -11.13 -7.46 13.07
CA LEU A 143 -10.47 -8.14 14.19
C LEU A 143 -8.96 -7.82 14.21
N LEU A 144 -8.27 -8.00 13.10
CA LEU A 144 -6.84 -7.67 12.98
C LEU A 144 -6.55 -6.20 13.31
N ARG A 145 -7.43 -5.32 12.88
CA ARG A 145 -7.34 -3.88 13.19
C ARG A 145 -7.52 -3.61 14.68
N SER A 146 -8.47 -4.28 15.35
CA SER A 146 -8.69 -4.15 16.79
C SER A 146 -7.48 -4.66 17.59
N ILE A 147 -6.90 -5.78 17.19
CA ILE A 147 -5.72 -6.37 17.80
C ILE A 147 -4.51 -5.45 17.63
N LEU A 148 -4.29 -4.91 16.44
CA LEU A 148 -3.22 -3.93 16.19
C LEU A 148 -3.43 -2.66 17.02
N LYS A 149 -4.66 -2.17 17.13
CA LYS A 149 -5.00 -1.02 17.98
C LYS A 149 -4.68 -1.28 19.45
N ALA A 150 -5.03 -2.47 19.96
CA ALA A 150 -4.69 -2.89 21.31
C ALA A 150 -3.18 -3.01 21.53
N ALA A 151 -2.44 -3.54 20.55
CA ALA A 151 -0.97 -3.61 20.61
C ALA A 151 -0.34 -2.20 20.63
N ILE A 152 -0.83 -1.27 19.81
CA ILE A 152 -0.36 0.13 19.82
C ILE A 152 -0.64 0.81 21.17
N GLN A 153 -1.77 0.50 21.83
CA GLN A 153 -2.08 1.05 23.15
C GLN A 153 -1.07 0.62 24.24
N ARG A 154 -0.39 -0.51 24.09
CA ARG A 154 0.67 -0.98 25.00
C ARG A 154 2.02 -0.31 24.79
N LEU A 155 2.21 0.39 23.66
CA LEU A 155 3.44 1.12 23.39
C LEU A 155 3.63 2.30 24.37
N PRO A 156 4.88 2.70 24.65
CA PRO A 156 5.19 3.95 25.34
C PRO A 156 4.46 5.15 24.72
N PRO A 157 4.00 6.15 25.50
CA PRO A 157 3.12 7.22 25.02
C PRO A 157 3.62 7.95 23.76
N TYR A 158 4.93 8.23 23.69
CA TYR A 158 5.55 8.92 22.55
C TYR A 158 5.59 8.07 21.28
N LEU A 159 5.73 6.73 21.39
CA LEU A 159 5.66 5.80 20.25
C LEU A 159 4.21 5.55 19.84
N ARG A 160 3.32 5.42 20.83
CA ARG A 160 1.89 5.20 20.64
C ARG A 160 1.28 6.28 19.76
N LYS A 161 1.53 7.57 20.10
CA LYS A 161 1.00 8.70 19.35
C LYS A 161 1.46 8.69 17.88
N VAL A 162 2.75 8.42 17.64
CA VAL A 162 3.29 8.35 16.27
C VAL A 162 2.72 7.14 15.51
N ALA A 163 2.67 5.97 16.14
CA ALA A 163 2.12 4.77 15.51
C ALA A 163 0.62 4.95 15.18
N TYR A 164 -0.16 5.50 16.10
CA TYR A 164 -1.58 5.75 15.88
C TYR A 164 -1.82 6.73 14.71
N LEU A 165 -1.16 7.89 14.74
CA LEU A 165 -1.27 8.88 13.67
C LEU A 165 -0.86 8.33 12.30
N HIS A 166 0.19 7.49 12.27
CA HIS A 166 0.68 6.93 11.02
C HIS A 166 -0.18 5.78 10.47
N TYR A 167 -0.56 4.82 11.32
CA TYR A 167 -1.24 3.59 10.88
C TYR A 167 -2.76 3.70 10.86
N PHE A 168 -3.36 4.56 11.67
CA PHE A 168 -4.82 4.71 11.78
C PHE A 168 -5.36 6.00 11.17
N GLU A 169 -4.63 7.12 11.29
CA GLU A 169 -5.03 8.39 10.70
C GLU A 169 -4.36 8.67 9.35
N GLY A 170 -3.40 7.83 8.92
CA GLY A 170 -2.73 7.97 7.63
C GLY A 170 -1.86 9.23 7.49
N CYS A 171 -1.51 9.86 8.61
CA CYS A 171 -0.72 11.07 8.61
C CYS A 171 0.68 10.85 8.02
N THR A 172 1.14 11.80 7.22
CA THR A 172 2.51 11.88 6.75
C THR A 172 3.48 12.19 7.90
N PHE A 173 4.76 11.89 7.73
CA PHE A 173 5.75 12.24 8.77
C PHE A 173 5.85 13.74 9.05
N LYS A 174 5.53 14.59 8.08
CA LYS A 174 5.50 16.06 8.25
C LYS A 174 4.32 16.46 9.13
N GLU A 175 3.11 15.98 8.83
CA GLU A 175 1.92 16.23 9.65
C GLU A 175 2.07 15.69 11.08
N ILE A 176 2.68 14.50 11.23
CA ILE A 176 2.96 13.95 12.57
C ILE A 176 3.96 14.84 13.31
N ALA A 177 5.01 15.28 12.65
CA ALA A 177 6.04 16.16 13.23
C ALA A 177 5.43 17.45 13.78
N GLU A 178 4.55 18.08 13.03
CA GLU A 178 3.79 19.26 13.41
C GLU A 178 2.87 18.98 14.63
N ARG A 179 2.10 17.86 14.59
CA ARG A 179 1.15 17.51 15.68
C ARG A 179 1.81 17.10 17.00
N ILE A 180 3.03 16.62 16.99
CA ILE A 180 3.76 16.21 18.21
C ILE A 180 4.89 17.18 18.59
N ASP A 181 5.02 18.27 17.86
CA ASP A 181 6.08 19.27 18.04
C ASP A 181 7.48 18.65 18.05
N LYS A 182 7.80 17.93 16.99
CA LYS A 182 9.10 17.28 16.80
C LYS A 182 9.57 17.40 15.35
N LYS A 183 10.88 17.29 15.14
CA LYS A 183 11.46 17.27 13.79
C LYS A 183 11.14 15.93 13.07
N VAL A 184 10.95 15.99 11.76
CA VAL A 184 10.66 14.81 10.93
C VAL A 184 11.64 13.63 11.14
N PRO A 185 12.97 13.83 11.28
CA PRO A 185 13.88 12.74 11.60
C PRO A 185 13.54 12.00 12.90
N VAL A 186 13.09 12.73 13.94
CA VAL A 186 12.68 12.15 15.22
C VAL A 186 11.43 11.28 15.05
N VAL A 187 10.45 11.75 14.26
CA VAL A 187 9.24 10.98 13.93
C VAL A 187 9.59 9.67 13.24
N ARG A 188 10.53 9.68 12.28
CA ARG A 188 11.01 8.47 11.61
C ARG A 188 11.64 7.47 12.58
N VAL A 189 12.44 7.97 13.54
CA VAL A 189 13.04 7.12 14.60
C VAL A 189 11.95 6.54 15.49
N TYR A 190 10.97 7.33 15.91
CA TYR A 190 9.87 6.87 16.75
C TYR A 190 9.01 5.82 16.02
N LYS A 191 8.70 6.03 14.73
CA LYS A 191 8.00 5.04 13.91
C LYS A 191 8.78 3.72 13.81
N SER A 192 10.10 3.78 13.59
CA SER A 192 10.95 2.60 13.53
C SER A 192 10.97 1.83 14.85
N ARG A 193 11.10 2.53 15.98
CA ARG A 193 11.05 1.94 17.33
C ARG A 193 9.68 1.34 17.64
N ALA A 194 8.59 2.03 17.26
CA ALA A 194 7.24 1.51 17.41
C ALA A 194 7.04 0.22 16.63
N LEU A 195 7.50 0.17 15.37
CA LEU A 195 7.42 -1.04 14.56
C LEU A 195 8.22 -2.20 15.14
N LYS A 196 9.43 -1.93 15.69
CA LYS A 196 10.23 -2.95 16.35
C LYS A 196 9.50 -3.51 17.58
N ALA A 197 8.98 -2.65 18.45
CA ALA A 197 8.25 -3.06 19.64
C ALA A 197 6.95 -3.84 19.31
N LEU A 198 6.24 -3.47 18.23
CA LEU A 198 5.06 -4.21 17.77
C LEU A 198 5.42 -5.62 17.23
N ARG A 199 6.57 -5.78 16.59
CA ARG A 199 7.04 -7.09 16.12
C ARG A 199 7.48 -8.01 17.28
N GLU A 200 7.90 -7.42 18.39
CA GLU A 200 8.30 -8.12 19.61
C GLU A 200 7.13 -8.40 20.56
N ASP A 201 5.94 -7.84 20.28
CA ASP A 201 4.71 -8.09 21.06
C ASP A 201 4.23 -9.54 20.83
N ALA A 202 4.37 -10.39 21.85
CA ALA A 202 4.03 -11.80 21.78
C ALA A 202 2.57 -12.04 21.39
N ARG A 203 1.62 -11.27 21.96
CA ARG A 203 0.20 -11.41 21.66
C ARG A 203 -0.16 -11.06 20.22
N LEU A 204 0.56 -10.08 19.64
CA LEU A 204 0.36 -9.74 18.23
C LEU A 204 0.94 -10.84 17.32
N ARG A 205 2.05 -11.46 17.73
CA ARG A 205 2.70 -12.56 17.00
C ARG A 205 1.82 -13.81 17.01
N ASP A 206 1.32 -14.21 18.18
CA ASP A 206 0.48 -15.38 18.34
C ASP A 206 -0.76 -15.35 17.45
N VAL A 207 -1.37 -14.16 17.26
CA VAL A 207 -2.52 -13.98 16.37
C VAL A 207 -2.13 -14.01 14.88
N LEU A 208 -0.94 -13.53 14.52
CA LEU A 208 -0.48 -13.51 13.13
C LEU A 208 0.08 -14.88 12.67
N GLU A 209 0.49 -15.73 13.61
CA GLU A 209 1.05 -17.06 13.37
C GLU A 209 0.00 -18.17 13.58
N SER A 210 -1.18 -17.84 14.13
CA SER A 210 -2.31 -18.79 14.21
C SER A 210 -2.92 -19.02 12.83
N PRO A 211 -3.04 -20.29 12.38
CA PRO A 211 -3.53 -20.67 11.06
C PRO A 211 -5.00 -20.30 10.82
#